data_578b447945e03739733d8ac347481cde
#
_entry.id   578b447945e03739733d8ac347481cde
#
_cell.length_a   1.000
_cell.length_b   1.000
_cell.length_c   1.000
_cell.angle_alpha   90.00
_cell.angle_beta   90.00
_cell.angle_gamma   90.00
#
_symmetry.space_group_name_H-M   'P 1'
#
loop_
_entity.id
_entity.type
_entity.pdbx_description
1 polymer ?
#
loop_
_entity_poly.entity_id
_entity_poly.type
_entity_poly.pdbx_seq_one_letter_code
_entity_poly.pdbx_strand_id
1 'polypeptide(L)'
;MASNWEPKTLFDLAQRHWHKPIGLIFTVAAAILFEILLLNSIKASGFTAIIVYSITAIFSIIVWFYSNRLPKTPYGKVGFVVCIQCPNEEEEKVIREDFVTTLRKLLKGGTLGHTFHFIEIPKHISQSINDIDDAYTLKSKTKSHFLIFGRVRLRVLGGNECHIIELDGIVSHKPLAKEISDQIAKEFGELFPRRLQISRENDLLSLNFTSDWTECVAKYIIGIASACSSDINYAENLYRDVEKKLEGIKTDFPIFAKLKERLPIRFSEIYIARSKANLTAWRKNKDKEAFSQFVFNLNKISDALANNYDVLLLRSIEAFLDGRRIKDAIEHTIKCKRYDDPIWHFNLAFLRAYENDLKRSIRQYRICANYDVTPVTLSEVEDFIVWILEEEPNKYQYHYCLGFFNWKIKGDMQQAVNDFEEFLKRGNQDEFAKERDLAQSWISEIKKQIVEPDASH
;
A
#
# COMPACT_ATOMS: atom_id res chain seq x y z
N MET A 1 27.87 34.91 -45.46
CA MET A 1 27.56 34.95 -44.02
C MET A 1 28.17 33.71 -43.42
N ALA A 2 29.40 33.78 -42.91
CA ALA A 2 30.00 32.67 -42.16
C ALA A 2 29.46 32.78 -40.74
N SER A 3 28.63 31.82 -40.32
CA SER A 3 28.20 31.70 -38.93
C SER A 3 29.43 31.36 -38.12
N ASN A 4 29.84 32.21 -37.20
CA ASN A 4 30.85 31.92 -36.20
C ASN A 4 30.31 30.80 -35.28
N TRP A 5 30.66 29.57 -35.61
CA TRP A 5 30.43 28.42 -34.74
C TRP A 5 31.47 28.46 -33.65
N GLU A 6 31.13 29.11 -32.53
CA GLU A 6 31.99 29.05 -31.36
C GLU A 6 31.97 27.63 -30.79
N PRO A 7 33.14 27.05 -30.43
CA PRO A 7 33.22 25.72 -29.83
C PRO A 7 32.30 25.56 -28.60
N LYS A 8 32.06 26.64 -27.89
CA LYS A 8 31.16 26.70 -26.73
C LYS A 8 29.72 26.41 -27.09
N THR A 9 29.22 26.94 -28.22
CA THR A 9 27.84 26.71 -28.70
C THR A 9 27.63 25.26 -29.13
N LEU A 10 28.63 24.62 -29.71
CA LEU A 10 28.59 23.20 -30.05
C LEU A 10 28.58 22.29 -28.81
N PHE A 11 29.37 22.64 -27.81
CA PHE A 11 29.41 21.89 -26.54
C PHE A 11 28.08 22.03 -25.79
N ASP A 12 27.51 23.22 -25.70
CA ASP A 12 26.22 23.48 -25.09
C ASP A 12 25.08 22.75 -25.83
N LEU A 13 25.15 22.68 -27.16
CA LEU A 13 24.19 21.95 -27.97
C LEU A 13 24.30 20.43 -27.78
N ALA A 14 25.52 19.92 -27.72
CA ALA A 14 25.78 18.50 -27.40
C ALA A 14 25.31 18.15 -26.01
N GLN A 15 25.55 19.00 -25.01
CA GLN A 15 25.11 18.81 -23.63
C GLN A 15 23.57 18.81 -23.51
N ARG A 16 22.87 19.72 -24.19
CA ARG A 16 21.40 19.80 -24.20
C ARG A 16 20.74 18.61 -24.88
N HIS A 17 21.40 17.99 -25.85
CA HIS A 17 20.86 16.88 -26.63
C HIS A 17 21.49 15.53 -26.30
N TRP A 18 22.43 15.46 -25.32
CA TRP A 18 23.13 14.25 -24.94
C TRP A 18 22.20 13.04 -24.70
N HIS A 19 21.04 13.28 -24.09
CA HIS A 19 20.08 12.24 -23.74
C HIS A 19 19.11 11.86 -24.87
N LYS A 20 19.17 12.56 -26.00
CA LYS A 20 18.36 12.24 -27.18
C LYS A 20 19.15 11.35 -28.15
N PRO A 21 18.47 10.60 -29.06
CA PRO A 21 19.18 9.79 -30.06
C PRO A 21 20.22 10.58 -30.87
N ILE A 22 19.94 11.87 -31.10
CA ILE A 22 20.87 12.77 -31.77
C ILE A 22 22.17 12.96 -30.98
N GLY A 23 22.11 12.95 -29.65
CA GLY A 23 23.28 13.02 -28.77
C GLY A 23 24.18 11.77 -28.90
N LEU A 24 23.59 10.58 -29.10
CA LEU A 24 24.34 9.39 -29.41
C LEU A 24 25.15 9.54 -30.71
N ILE A 25 24.50 10.05 -31.77
CA ILE A 25 25.14 10.28 -33.06
C ILE A 25 26.32 11.24 -32.89
N PHE A 26 26.11 12.35 -32.19
CA PHE A 26 27.20 13.34 -31.93
C PHE A 26 28.34 12.72 -31.10
N THR A 27 28.05 11.91 -30.10
CA THR A 27 29.07 11.26 -29.27
C THR A 27 29.93 10.31 -30.08
N VAL A 28 29.27 9.46 -30.87
CA VAL A 28 29.97 8.48 -31.74
C VAL A 28 30.80 9.23 -32.80
N ALA A 29 30.23 10.24 -33.44
CA ALA A 29 30.93 11.07 -34.46
C ALA A 29 32.13 11.80 -33.86
N ALA A 30 32.01 12.42 -32.69
CA ALA A 30 33.10 13.11 -32.00
C ALA A 30 34.21 12.12 -31.58
N ALA A 31 33.85 10.95 -31.07
CA ALA A 31 34.82 9.91 -30.70
C ALA A 31 35.62 9.41 -31.90
N ILE A 32 34.93 9.15 -33.05
CA ILE A 32 35.56 8.72 -34.27
C ILE A 32 36.46 9.83 -34.85
N LEU A 33 36.02 11.07 -34.86
CA LEU A 33 36.84 12.24 -35.30
C LEU A 33 38.10 12.39 -34.48
N PHE A 34 38.01 12.27 -33.17
CA PHE A 34 39.17 12.29 -32.27
C PHE A 34 40.18 11.17 -32.58
N GLU A 35 39.72 9.97 -32.84
CA GLU A 35 40.53 8.84 -33.20
C GLU A 35 41.18 8.96 -34.58
N ILE A 36 40.48 9.53 -35.57
CA ILE A 36 41.08 9.81 -36.88
C ILE A 36 42.29 10.71 -36.71
N LEU A 37 42.20 11.76 -35.87
CA LEU A 37 43.31 12.66 -35.61
C LEU A 37 44.47 11.95 -34.93
N LEU A 38 44.20 11.08 -33.95
CA LEU A 38 45.20 10.27 -33.24
C LEU A 38 45.88 9.23 -34.13
N LEU A 39 45.13 8.45 -34.87
CA LEU A 39 45.65 7.35 -35.71
C LEU A 39 46.42 7.90 -36.94
N ASN A 40 46.03 9.02 -37.48
CA ASN A 40 46.83 9.69 -38.51
C ASN A 40 48.19 10.17 -38.00
N SER A 41 48.28 10.56 -36.71
CA SER A 41 49.55 10.95 -36.09
C SER A 41 50.49 9.80 -35.91
N ILE A 42 49.96 8.54 -35.76
CA ILE A 42 50.72 7.31 -35.50
C ILE A 42 51.00 6.53 -36.80
N LYS A 43 50.44 6.98 -37.98
CA LYS A 43 50.51 6.27 -39.27
C LYS A 43 50.04 4.80 -39.19
N ALA A 44 48.98 4.52 -38.45
CA ALA A 44 48.42 3.21 -38.29
C ALA A 44 47.96 2.58 -39.62
N SER A 45 48.02 1.23 -39.72
CA SER A 45 47.51 0.53 -40.90
C SER A 45 46.00 0.68 -41.01
N GLY A 46 45.47 0.73 -42.24
CA GLY A 46 44.04 0.89 -42.48
C GLY A 46 43.18 -0.14 -41.78
N PHE A 47 43.65 -1.39 -41.66
CA PHE A 47 42.94 -2.46 -40.95
C PHE A 47 42.85 -2.20 -39.44
N THR A 48 43.99 -1.78 -38.83
CA THR A 48 44.03 -1.43 -37.41
C THR A 48 43.13 -0.26 -37.10
N ALA A 49 43.07 0.76 -37.98
CA ALA A 49 42.16 1.90 -37.84
C ALA A 49 40.68 1.51 -37.81
N ILE A 50 40.25 0.60 -38.72
CA ILE A 50 38.87 0.12 -38.75
C ILE A 50 38.50 -0.59 -37.44
N ILE A 51 39.37 -1.43 -36.90
CA ILE A 51 39.14 -2.15 -35.65
C ILE A 51 38.95 -1.17 -34.50
N VAL A 52 39.86 -0.19 -34.41
CA VAL A 52 39.82 0.82 -33.32
C VAL A 52 38.49 1.63 -33.41
N TYR A 53 38.15 2.14 -34.60
CA TYR A 53 36.87 2.88 -34.78
C TYR A 53 35.67 2.05 -34.37
N SER A 54 35.63 0.77 -34.75
CA SER A 54 34.53 -0.13 -34.39
C SER A 54 34.41 -0.33 -32.89
N ILE A 55 35.54 -0.56 -32.19
CA ILE A 55 35.56 -0.72 -30.73
C ILE A 55 35.09 0.55 -30.03
N THR A 56 35.59 1.71 -30.46
CA THR A 56 35.17 3.00 -29.86
C THR A 56 33.72 3.33 -30.12
N ALA A 57 33.22 3.06 -31.32
CA ALA A 57 31.80 3.23 -31.58
C ALA A 57 30.92 2.35 -30.67
N ILE A 58 31.27 1.07 -30.56
CA ILE A 58 30.56 0.13 -29.67
C ILE A 58 30.65 0.60 -28.22
N PHE A 59 31.84 0.99 -27.77
CA PHE A 59 32.04 1.48 -26.41
C PHE A 59 31.23 2.75 -26.13
N SER A 60 31.23 3.73 -27.06
CA SER A 60 30.45 4.95 -26.97
C SER A 60 28.95 4.67 -26.89
N ILE A 61 28.45 3.73 -27.68
CA ILE A 61 27.06 3.27 -27.65
C ILE A 61 26.74 2.66 -26.27
N ILE A 62 27.60 1.78 -25.76
CA ILE A 62 27.39 1.14 -24.44
C ILE A 62 27.37 2.20 -23.34
N VAL A 63 28.33 3.12 -23.32
CA VAL A 63 28.38 4.19 -22.32
C VAL A 63 27.16 5.09 -22.40
N TRP A 64 26.72 5.44 -23.60
CA TRP A 64 25.52 6.26 -23.79
C TRP A 64 24.26 5.54 -23.30
N PHE A 65 24.06 4.25 -23.64
CA PHE A 65 22.94 3.47 -23.12
C PHE A 65 22.98 3.34 -21.61
N TYR A 66 24.17 3.14 -21.03
CA TYR A 66 24.33 3.01 -19.58
C TYR A 66 24.02 4.33 -18.86
N SER A 67 24.50 5.48 -19.40
CA SER A 67 24.25 6.82 -18.84
C SER A 67 22.80 7.24 -18.95
N ASN A 68 22.08 6.78 -19.98
CA ASN A 68 20.68 7.12 -20.20
C ASN A 68 19.70 6.10 -19.62
N ARG A 69 20.21 5.07 -18.95
CA ARG A 69 19.36 4.05 -18.34
C ARG A 69 18.64 4.61 -17.13
N LEU A 70 17.30 4.47 -17.13
CA LEU A 70 16.50 4.75 -15.95
C LEU A 70 16.91 3.84 -14.79
N PRO A 71 17.17 4.39 -13.60
CA PRO A 71 17.37 3.59 -12.41
C PRO A 71 16.10 2.79 -12.11
N LYS A 72 16.27 1.55 -11.68
CA LYS A 72 15.16 0.65 -11.33
C LYS A 72 15.23 0.29 -9.87
N THR A 73 14.08 0.08 -9.27
CA THR A 73 13.99 -0.45 -7.91
C THR A 73 14.57 -1.87 -7.87
N PRO A 74 15.56 -2.15 -7.01
CA PRO A 74 16.06 -3.51 -6.81
C PRO A 74 14.98 -4.45 -6.29
N TYR A 75 15.13 -5.75 -6.59
CA TYR A 75 14.23 -6.76 -6.07
C TYR A 75 14.24 -6.76 -4.53
N GLY A 76 13.07 -6.91 -3.91
CA GLY A 76 12.92 -6.92 -2.45
C GLY A 76 12.99 -5.54 -1.78
N LYS A 77 13.04 -4.44 -2.56
CA LYS A 77 13.02 -3.08 -2.02
C LYS A 77 11.77 -2.32 -2.43
N VAL A 78 11.37 -1.37 -1.60
CA VAL A 78 10.25 -0.46 -1.86
C VAL A 78 10.80 0.79 -2.57
N GLY A 79 10.54 0.92 -3.87
CA GLY A 79 11.02 2.04 -4.68
C GLY A 79 10.23 3.32 -4.39
N PHE A 80 10.96 4.39 -4.11
CA PHE A 80 10.42 5.73 -3.92
C PHE A 80 11.06 6.69 -4.93
N VAL A 81 10.28 7.17 -5.86
CA VAL A 81 10.74 8.04 -6.96
C VAL A 81 10.30 9.48 -6.72
N VAL A 82 11.22 10.42 -6.94
CA VAL A 82 10.94 11.85 -6.96
C VAL A 82 11.30 12.42 -8.32
N CYS A 83 10.35 13.10 -8.95
CA CYS A 83 10.45 13.67 -10.29
C CYS A 83 9.85 15.07 -10.30
N ILE A 84 10.67 16.10 -10.06
CA ILE A 84 10.24 17.51 -10.02
C ILE A 84 10.89 18.25 -11.18
N GLN A 85 10.06 18.94 -11.96
CA GLN A 85 10.51 19.83 -13.02
C GLN A 85 10.81 21.22 -12.44
N CYS A 86 12.02 21.71 -12.65
CA CYS A 86 12.42 23.04 -12.25
C CYS A 86 12.78 23.87 -13.49
N PRO A 87 12.36 25.15 -13.59
CA PRO A 87 12.63 25.98 -14.75
C PRO A 87 14.10 26.34 -14.88
N ASN A 88 14.83 26.48 -13.77
CA ASN A 88 16.24 26.83 -13.76
C ASN A 88 17.03 25.99 -12.73
N GLU A 89 18.36 26.13 -12.74
CA GLU A 89 19.26 25.36 -11.88
C GLU A 89 19.27 25.84 -10.41
N GLU A 90 19.00 27.12 -10.17
CA GLU A 90 18.97 27.68 -8.82
C GLU A 90 17.76 27.13 -8.05
N GLU A 91 16.58 27.10 -8.66
CA GLU A 91 15.38 26.54 -8.08
C GLU A 91 15.49 25.03 -7.88
N GLU A 92 16.12 24.33 -8.85
CA GLU A 92 16.39 22.90 -8.72
C GLU A 92 17.27 22.62 -7.50
N LYS A 93 18.29 23.45 -7.27
CA LYS A 93 19.19 23.30 -6.11
C LYS A 93 18.44 23.48 -4.79
N VAL A 94 17.62 24.52 -4.68
CA VAL A 94 16.81 24.81 -3.47
C VAL A 94 15.85 23.65 -3.17
N ILE A 95 15.09 23.20 -4.18
CA ILE A 95 14.14 22.09 -4.01
C ILE A 95 14.85 20.78 -3.68
N ARG A 96 16.01 20.54 -4.29
CA ARG A 96 16.81 19.35 -4.00
C ARG A 96 17.35 19.37 -2.57
N GLU A 97 17.83 20.51 -2.08
CA GLU A 97 18.36 20.63 -0.72
C GLU A 97 17.25 20.51 0.33
N ASP A 98 16.14 21.17 0.16
CA ASP A 98 15.08 21.24 1.17
C ASP A 98 14.14 20.02 1.12
N PHE A 99 13.60 19.68 -0.03
CA PHE A 99 12.58 18.65 -0.15
C PHE A 99 13.17 17.25 -0.37
N VAL A 100 13.97 17.11 -1.43
CA VAL A 100 14.50 15.77 -1.83
C VAL A 100 15.43 15.21 -0.76
N THR A 101 16.26 16.06 -0.15
CA THR A 101 17.17 15.65 0.92
C THR A 101 16.41 15.28 2.19
N THR A 102 15.36 16.02 2.54
CA THR A 102 14.49 15.72 3.69
C THR A 102 13.76 14.39 3.50
N LEU A 103 13.14 14.17 2.32
CA LEU A 103 12.55 12.88 1.99
C LEU A 103 13.53 11.71 2.11
N ARG A 104 14.75 11.90 1.57
CA ARG A 104 15.81 10.88 1.62
C ARG A 104 16.25 10.57 3.05
N LYS A 105 16.37 11.58 3.92
CA LYS A 105 16.70 11.40 5.35
C LYS A 105 15.59 10.64 6.08
N LEU A 106 14.34 11.03 5.87
CA LEU A 106 13.18 10.39 6.51
C LEU A 106 13.03 8.93 6.08
N LEU A 107 13.22 8.62 4.78
CA LEU A 107 13.19 7.24 4.29
C LEU A 107 14.23 6.32 4.94
N LYS A 108 15.37 6.88 5.37
CA LYS A 108 16.44 6.13 6.06
C LYS A 108 16.22 6.01 7.57
N GLY A 109 15.35 6.81 8.16
CA GLY A 109 15.17 6.93 9.61
C GLY A 109 14.30 5.83 10.25
N GLY A 110 13.54 5.05 9.46
CA GLY A 110 12.70 3.98 9.97
C GLY A 110 13.45 2.68 10.27
N THR A 111 12.84 1.79 11.04
CA THR A 111 13.37 0.44 11.31
C THR A 111 13.55 -0.37 10.04
N LEU A 112 12.67 -0.12 9.05
CA LEU A 112 12.75 -0.68 7.69
C LEU A 112 13.41 0.28 6.69
N GLY A 113 14.16 1.30 7.13
CA GLY A 113 14.81 2.26 6.25
C GLY A 113 15.73 1.62 5.19
N HIS A 114 16.28 0.46 5.49
CA HIS A 114 17.07 -0.34 4.55
C HIS A 114 16.23 -0.99 3.44
N THR A 115 14.89 -1.11 3.61
CA THR A 115 13.98 -1.66 2.57
C THR A 115 13.58 -0.64 1.53
N PHE A 116 13.67 0.66 1.84
CA PHE A 116 13.40 1.71 0.88
C PHE A 116 14.57 1.94 -0.07
N HIS A 117 14.24 2.16 -1.33
CA HIS A 117 15.19 2.57 -2.37
C HIS A 117 14.74 3.88 -2.99
N PHE A 118 15.46 4.94 -2.66
CA PHE A 118 15.18 6.28 -3.18
C PHE A 118 15.77 6.46 -4.57
N ILE A 119 14.93 6.85 -5.53
CA ILE A 119 15.30 7.08 -6.93
C ILE A 119 15.02 8.54 -7.26
N GLU A 120 16.07 9.26 -7.55
CA GLU A 120 16.00 10.62 -8.08
C GLU A 120 16.06 10.55 -9.61
N ILE A 121 15.10 11.20 -10.27
CA ILE A 121 15.02 11.18 -11.72
C ILE A 121 15.88 12.28 -12.30
N PRO A 122 16.74 11.97 -13.29
CA PRO A 122 17.54 12.97 -13.98
C PRO A 122 16.69 14.07 -14.62
N LYS A 123 17.21 15.31 -14.63
CA LYS A 123 16.53 16.52 -15.13
C LYS A 123 15.92 16.34 -16.52
N HIS A 124 16.65 15.77 -17.47
CA HIS A 124 16.20 15.57 -18.83
C HIS A 124 14.98 14.66 -18.96
N ILE A 125 14.80 13.74 -18.00
CA ILE A 125 13.63 12.87 -17.94
C ILE A 125 12.49 13.55 -17.18
N SER A 126 12.80 14.23 -16.07
CA SER A 126 11.77 14.96 -15.31
C SER A 126 11.10 16.03 -16.14
N GLN A 127 11.82 16.69 -17.05
CA GLN A 127 11.28 17.68 -17.99
C GLN A 127 10.31 17.10 -19.03
N SER A 128 10.32 15.79 -19.25
CA SER A 128 9.42 15.11 -20.21
C SER A 128 8.12 14.63 -19.58
N ILE A 129 7.97 14.72 -18.27
CA ILE A 129 6.76 14.27 -17.54
C ILE A 129 5.77 15.44 -17.49
N ASN A 130 4.76 15.43 -18.35
CA ASN A 130 3.81 16.55 -18.46
C ASN A 130 2.48 16.27 -17.78
N ASP A 131 2.10 15.01 -17.65
CA ASP A 131 0.81 14.58 -17.14
C ASP A 131 0.92 13.31 -16.27
N ILE A 132 -0.23 12.83 -15.82
CA ILE A 132 -0.34 11.67 -14.97
C ILE A 132 0.01 10.37 -15.71
N ASP A 133 -0.23 10.29 -17.02
CA ASP A 133 0.05 9.09 -17.83
C ASP A 133 1.55 8.92 -18.04
N ASP A 134 2.26 10.02 -18.29
CA ASP A 134 3.73 10.05 -18.30
C ASP A 134 4.30 9.58 -16.95
N ALA A 135 3.71 10.04 -15.85
CA ALA A 135 4.11 9.66 -14.51
C ALA A 135 3.86 8.15 -14.24
N TYR A 136 2.73 7.59 -14.66
CA TYR A 136 2.47 6.14 -14.59
C TYR A 136 3.48 5.34 -15.42
N THR A 137 3.81 5.85 -16.62
CA THR A 137 4.83 5.23 -17.48
C THR A 137 6.21 5.23 -16.81
N LEU A 138 6.61 6.35 -16.23
CA LEU A 138 7.86 6.47 -15.48
C LEU A 138 7.89 5.52 -14.30
N LYS A 139 6.80 5.46 -13.51
CA LYS A 139 6.66 4.55 -12.38
C LYS A 139 6.81 3.09 -12.78
N SER A 140 6.16 2.68 -13.87
CA SER A 140 6.28 1.32 -14.44
C SER A 140 7.71 1.00 -14.86
N LYS A 141 8.38 1.91 -15.58
CA LYS A 141 9.77 1.73 -16.04
C LYS A 141 10.78 1.65 -14.89
N THR A 142 10.59 2.41 -13.82
CA THR A 142 11.43 2.39 -12.62
C THR A 142 11.07 1.26 -11.65
N LYS A 143 9.95 0.58 -11.86
CA LYS A 143 9.38 -0.43 -10.96
C LYS A 143 9.19 0.11 -9.54
N SER A 144 8.84 1.38 -9.42
CA SER A 144 8.67 2.04 -8.13
C SER A 144 7.27 1.81 -7.54
N HIS A 145 7.19 1.90 -6.21
CA HIS A 145 5.95 1.78 -5.46
C HIS A 145 5.33 3.16 -5.21
N PHE A 146 6.18 4.14 -4.97
CA PHE A 146 5.80 5.53 -4.74
C PHE A 146 6.45 6.42 -5.77
N LEU A 147 5.69 7.37 -6.33
CA LEU A 147 6.17 8.40 -7.23
C LEU A 147 5.58 9.74 -6.80
N ILE A 148 6.44 10.71 -6.52
CA ILE A 148 6.09 12.12 -6.39
C ILE A 148 6.57 12.81 -7.65
N PHE A 149 5.68 13.51 -8.33
CA PHE A 149 6.01 14.28 -9.52
C PHE A 149 5.36 15.66 -9.46
N GLY A 150 5.92 16.59 -10.18
CA GLY A 150 5.41 17.95 -10.21
C GLY A 150 6.33 18.89 -10.90
N ARG A 151 5.99 20.19 -10.83
CA ARG A 151 6.75 21.24 -11.47
C ARG A 151 6.74 22.52 -10.65
N VAL A 152 7.82 23.26 -10.78
CA VAL A 152 7.96 24.61 -10.26
C VAL A 152 7.74 25.61 -11.38
N ARG A 153 6.94 26.64 -11.12
CA ARG A 153 6.69 27.72 -12.09
C ARG A 153 6.93 29.07 -11.44
N LEU A 154 7.69 29.90 -12.11
CA LEU A 154 7.82 31.31 -11.79
C LEU A 154 6.62 32.09 -12.40
N ARG A 155 5.94 32.88 -11.60
CA ARG A 155 4.87 33.79 -12.05
C ARG A 155 5.00 35.14 -11.40
N VAL A 156 4.60 36.18 -12.14
CA VAL A 156 4.49 37.54 -11.60
C VAL A 156 3.05 37.76 -11.14
N LEU A 157 2.88 38.04 -9.85
CA LEU A 157 1.58 38.28 -9.22
C LEU A 157 1.66 39.60 -8.44
N GLY A 158 0.85 40.59 -8.82
CA GLY A 158 0.83 41.89 -8.15
C GLY A 158 2.12 42.69 -8.28
N GLY A 159 2.94 42.45 -9.34
CA GLY A 159 4.23 43.09 -9.54
C GLY A 159 5.43 42.37 -8.90
N ASN A 160 5.19 41.35 -8.09
CA ASN A 160 6.25 40.53 -7.44
C ASN A 160 6.39 39.17 -8.14
N GLU A 161 7.63 38.71 -8.30
CA GLU A 161 7.90 37.34 -8.77
C GLU A 161 7.63 36.35 -7.68
N CYS A 162 6.77 35.38 -7.99
CA CYS A 162 6.37 34.29 -7.05
C CYS A 162 6.67 32.94 -7.66
N HIS A 163 7.24 32.05 -6.86
CA HIS A 163 7.42 30.65 -7.22
C HIS A 163 6.16 29.85 -6.86
N ILE A 164 5.58 29.16 -7.83
CA ILE A 164 4.45 28.27 -7.62
C ILE A 164 4.92 26.84 -7.79
N ILE A 165 4.81 26.04 -6.74
CA ILE A 165 5.12 24.61 -6.75
C ILE A 165 3.82 23.86 -6.93
N GLU A 166 3.72 23.11 -8.03
CA GLU A 166 2.63 22.19 -8.31
C GLU A 166 3.17 20.78 -8.12
N LEU A 167 2.69 20.04 -7.15
CA LEU A 167 3.10 18.67 -6.86
C LEU A 167 1.90 17.73 -6.91
N ASP A 168 2.11 16.56 -7.51
CA ASP A 168 1.18 15.45 -7.53
C ASP A 168 1.91 14.16 -7.06
N GLY A 169 1.16 13.18 -6.58
CA GLY A 169 1.74 11.92 -6.13
C GLY A 169 0.96 10.71 -6.61
N ILE A 170 1.68 9.66 -6.98
CA ILE A 170 1.12 8.36 -7.33
C ILE A 170 1.67 7.34 -6.35
N VAL A 171 0.76 6.62 -5.68
CA VAL A 171 1.08 5.49 -4.83
C VAL A 171 0.55 4.21 -5.46
N SER A 172 1.39 3.21 -5.56
CA SER A 172 0.96 1.87 -5.90
C SER A 172 1.78 0.88 -5.09
N HIS A 173 1.15 0.27 -4.16
CA HIS A 173 1.74 -0.78 -3.35
C HIS A 173 1.17 -2.13 -3.78
N LYS A 174 2.02 -3.16 -3.99
CA LYS A 174 1.57 -4.54 -4.05
C LYS A 174 1.73 -5.14 -2.65
N PRO A 175 0.75 -5.78 -2.05
CA PRO A 175 -0.61 -6.07 -2.52
C PRO A 175 -1.69 -5.33 -1.69
N LEU A 176 -1.79 -4.02 -1.83
CA LEU A 176 -2.94 -3.31 -1.28
C LEU A 176 -4.18 -3.67 -2.11
N ALA A 177 -5.32 -3.88 -1.45
CA ALA A 177 -6.60 -3.96 -2.13
C ALA A 177 -6.76 -2.72 -3.02
N LYS A 178 -7.34 -2.91 -4.21
CA LYS A 178 -7.42 -1.85 -5.24
C LYS A 178 -8.04 -0.57 -4.68
N GLU A 179 -9.08 -0.71 -3.85
CA GLU A 179 -9.80 0.39 -3.21
C GLU A 179 -8.89 1.23 -2.30
N ILE A 180 -8.01 0.58 -1.53
CA ILE A 180 -7.05 1.26 -0.64
C ILE A 180 -5.98 1.97 -1.46
N SER A 181 -5.49 1.32 -2.52
CA SER A 181 -4.51 1.93 -3.42
C SER A 181 -5.07 3.17 -4.12
N ASP A 182 -6.31 3.10 -4.61
CA ASP A 182 -7.00 4.20 -5.28
C ASP A 182 -7.31 5.35 -4.30
N GLN A 183 -7.72 5.03 -3.06
CA GLN A 183 -7.94 6.01 -2.01
C GLN A 183 -6.65 6.75 -1.63
N ILE A 184 -5.55 6.02 -1.43
CA ILE A 184 -4.25 6.62 -1.12
C ILE A 184 -3.78 7.50 -2.29
N ALA A 185 -3.92 7.05 -3.53
CA ALA A 185 -3.57 7.84 -4.72
C ALA A 185 -4.38 9.14 -4.82
N LYS A 186 -5.69 9.06 -4.53
CA LYS A 186 -6.57 10.23 -4.48
C LYS A 186 -6.17 11.21 -3.39
N GLU A 187 -5.87 10.71 -2.18
CA GLU A 187 -5.43 11.55 -1.07
C GLU A 187 -4.11 12.25 -1.34
N PHE A 188 -3.17 11.59 -2.02
CA PHE A 188 -1.93 12.24 -2.46
C PHE A 188 -2.20 13.43 -3.36
N GLY A 189 -3.08 13.27 -4.36
CA GLY A 189 -3.47 14.37 -5.23
C GLY A 189 -4.19 15.52 -4.52
N GLU A 190 -4.92 15.22 -3.43
CA GLU A 190 -5.62 16.21 -2.62
C GLU A 190 -4.71 16.93 -1.62
N LEU A 191 -3.67 16.26 -1.11
CA LEU A 191 -2.74 16.81 -0.12
C LEU A 191 -1.78 17.84 -0.70
N PHE A 192 -1.44 17.69 -1.97
CA PHE A 192 -0.58 18.66 -2.63
C PHE A 192 -1.41 19.87 -3.08
N PRO A 193 -1.13 21.07 -2.57
CA PRO A 193 -1.71 22.25 -3.15
C PRO A 193 -1.22 22.31 -4.59
N ARG A 194 -2.15 22.28 -5.53
CA ARG A 194 -1.82 22.41 -6.94
C ARG A 194 -1.01 23.67 -7.24
N ARG A 195 -1.05 24.64 -6.30
CA ARG A 195 -0.30 25.92 -6.41
C ARG A 195 0.09 26.42 -5.02
N LEU A 196 1.38 26.44 -4.73
CA LEU A 196 1.95 27.18 -3.62
C LEU A 196 2.59 28.47 -4.16
N GLN A 197 2.17 29.61 -3.64
CA GLN A 197 2.67 30.92 -4.06
C GLN A 197 3.71 31.43 -3.06
N ILE A 198 4.93 31.66 -3.51
CA ILE A 198 6.05 32.14 -2.69
C ILE A 198 6.48 33.50 -3.24
N SER A 199 6.49 34.53 -2.41
CA SER A 199 6.92 35.86 -2.79
C SER A 199 8.44 36.03 -2.66
N ARG A 200 9.11 36.55 -3.70
CA ARG A 200 10.56 36.69 -3.75
C ARG A 200 11.13 37.75 -2.78
N GLU A 201 10.32 38.72 -2.37
CA GLU A 201 10.74 39.77 -1.44
C GLU A 201 10.92 39.30 0.00
N ASN A 202 10.42 38.12 0.35
CA ASN A 202 10.47 37.48 1.69
C ASN A 202 11.28 36.19 1.68
N ASP A 203 12.36 36.09 0.93
CA ASP A 203 13.09 34.85 0.68
C ASP A 203 13.44 34.07 1.95
N LEU A 204 13.86 34.73 3.03
CA LEU A 204 14.20 34.05 4.29
C LEU A 204 12.97 33.56 5.05
N LEU A 205 11.88 34.30 5.07
CA LEU A 205 10.62 33.93 5.74
C LEU A 205 9.82 32.91 4.90
N SER A 206 9.84 33.05 3.58
CA SER A 206 9.19 32.11 2.68
C SER A 206 9.95 30.79 2.57
N LEU A 207 11.27 30.78 2.61
CA LEU A 207 12.10 29.58 2.67
C LEU A 207 11.88 28.80 3.96
N ASN A 208 11.83 29.44 5.12
CA ASN A 208 11.56 28.81 6.41
C ASN A 208 10.13 28.24 6.47
N PHE A 209 9.16 28.95 5.93
CA PHE A 209 7.77 28.46 5.85
C PHE A 209 7.64 27.30 4.89
N THR A 210 8.29 27.33 3.74
CA THR A 210 8.31 26.23 2.76
C THR A 210 9.02 25.01 3.33
N SER A 211 10.12 25.20 4.04
CA SER A 211 10.85 24.12 4.72
C SER A 211 9.98 23.43 5.76
N ASP A 212 9.29 24.16 6.64
CA ASP A 212 8.41 23.58 7.65
C ASP A 212 7.21 22.87 7.03
N TRP A 213 6.60 23.44 5.99
CA TRP A 213 5.53 22.82 5.24
C TRP A 213 6.01 21.56 4.50
N THR A 214 7.15 21.66 3.84
CA THR A 214 7.78 20.56 3.10
C THR A 214 8.08 19.39 4.03
N GLU A 215 8.60 19.65 5.22
CA GLU A 215 8.87 18.61 6.21
C GLU A 215 7.58 17.93 6.68
N CYS A 216 6.51 18.68 6.97
CA CYS A 216 5.23 18.10 7.37
C CYS A 216 4.66 17.17 6.31
N VAL A 217 4.63 17.61 5.05
CA VAL A 217 4.14 16.79 3.94
C VAL A 217 5.04 15.61 3.69
N ALA A 218 6.36 15.78 3.74
CA ALA A 218 7.31 14.69 3.61
C ALA A 218 7.11 13.63 4.70
N LYS A 219 6.98 14.03 5.97
CA LYS A 219 6.71 13.11 7.08
C LYS A 219 5.38 12.38 6.90
N TYR A 220 4.33 13.08 6.47
CA TYR A 220 3.04 12.46 6.21
C TYR A 220 3.11 11.41 5.10
N ILE A 221 3.75 11.73 3.98
CA ILE A 221 3.94 10.81 2.83
C ILE A 221 4.76 9.58 3.24
N ILE A 222 5.87 9.79 3.94
CA ILE A 222 6.72 8.70 4.41
C ILE A 222 5.99 7.86 5.47
N GLY A 223 5.17 8.48 6.30
CA GLY A 223 4.29 7.78 7.23
C GLY A 223 3.35 6.81 6.52
N ILE A 224 2.69 7.24 5.44
CA ILE A 224 1.85 6.35 4.60
C ILE A 224 2.69 5.21 4.01
N ALA A 225 3.85 5.54 3.43
CA ALA A 225 4.74 4.54 2.83
C ALA A 225 5.20 3.49 3.87
N SER A 226 5.52 3.93 5.08
CA SER A 226 5.93 3.08 6.18
C SER A 226 4.80 2.18 6.67
N ALA A 227 3.59 2.73 6.84
CA ALA A 227 2.40 1.96 7.22
C ALA A 227 2.08 0.87 6.16
N CYS A 228 2.11 1.23 4.88
CA CYS A 228 1.93 0.29 3.77
C CYS A 228 3.02 -0.80 3.71
N SER A 229 4.21 -0.52 4.24
CA SER A 229 5.33 -1.46 4.31
C SER A 229 5.42 -2.20 5.65
N SER A 230 4.38 -2.11 6.47
CA SER A 230 4.27 -2.73 7.81
C SER A 230 5.21 -2.16 8.88
N ASP A 231 5.87 -1.01 8.63
CA ASP A 231 6.60 -0.27 9.67
C ASP A 231 5.67 0.69 10.40
N ILE A 232 4.73 0.11 11.14
CA ILE A 232 3.62 0.81 11.79
C ILE A 232 4.14 1.77 12.88
N ASN A 233 5.19 1.38 13.59
CA ASN A 233 5.75 2.21 14.67
C ASN A 233 6.42 3.47 14.12
N TYR A 234 7.16 3.34 13.04
CA TYR A 234 7.77 4.49 12.38
C TYR A 234 6.72 5.42 11.77
N ALA A 235 5.70 4.85 11.14
CA ALA A 235 4.57 5.61 10.61
C ALA A 235 3.88 6.44 11.70
N GLU A 236 3.59 5.84 12.86
CA GLU A 236 2.99 6.55 13.99
C GLU A 236 3.87 7.71 14.49
N ASN A 237 5.18 7.48 14.63
CA ASN A 237 6.11 8.52 15.07
C ASN A 237 6.11 9.71 14.10
N LEU A 238 6.11 9.46 12.79
CA LEU A 238 6.04 10.51 11.78
C LEU A 238 4.72 11.28 11.84
N TYR A 239 3.59 10.60 12.04
CA TYR A 239 2.28 11.25 12.16
C TYR A 239 2.20 12.09 13.44
N ARG A 240 2.76 11.63 14.57
CA ARG A 240 2.84 12.42 15.81
C ARG A 240 3.69 13.67 15.65
N ASP A 241 4.80 13.56 14.92
CA ASP A 241 5.63 14.71 14.60
C ASP A 241 4.88 15.75 13.77
N VAL A 242 4.08 15.29 12.78
CA VAL A 242 3.23 16.17 11.96
C VAL A 242 2.15 16.81 12.83
N GLU A 243 1.45 16.03 13.66
CA GLU A 243 0.41 16.51 14.59
C GLU A 243 0.94 17.63 15.49
N LYS A 244 2.08 17.38 16.16
CA LYS A 244 2.74 18.37 17.04
C LYS A 244 3.14 19.65 16.31
N LYS A 245 3.63 19.55 15.06
CA LYS A 245 3.95 20.74 14.26
C LYS A 245 2.69 21.51 13.86
N LEU A 246 1.60 20.81 13.54
CA LEU A 246 0.33 21.44 13.17
C LEU A 246 -0.34 22.17 14.34
N GLU A 247 -0.13 21.73 15.59
CA GLU A 247 -0.61 22.43 16.78
C GLU A 247 0.04 23.81 16.95
N GLY A 248 1.31 23.98 16.56
CA GLY A 248 2.05 25.23 16.63
C GLY A 248 1.76 26.22 15.50
N ILE A 249 1.07 25.79 14.43
CA ILE A 249 0.85 26.62 13.24
C ILE A 249 -0.47 27.39 13.36
N LYS A 250 -0.38 28.73 13.37
CA LYS A 250 -1.53 29.65 13.46
C LYS A 250 -2.10 30.08 12.10
N THR A 251 -1.67 29.46 11.01
CA THR A 251 -2.04 29.89 9.65
C THR A 251 -3.15 29.01 9.07
N ASP A 252 -4.14 29.65 8.44
CA ASP A 252 -5.30 29.00 7.80
C ASP A 252 -4.99 28.49 6.38
N PHE A 253 -3.78 27.95 6.16
CA PHE A 253 -3.48 27.37 4.86
C PHE A 253 -4.27 26.09 4.62
N PRO A 254 -4.91 25.92 3.45
CA PRO A 254 -5.77 24.78 3.14
C PRO A 254 -5.11 23.42 3.34
N ILE A 255 -3.79 23.34 3.12
CA ILE A 255 -3.04 22.08 3.32
C ILE A 255 -3.00 21.63 4.77
N PHE A 256 -2.85 22.58 5.71
CA PHE A 256 -2.81 22.23 7.14
C PHE A 256 -4.17 21.78 7.65
N ALA A 257 -5.26 22.40 7.15
CA ALA A 257 -6.61 21.94 7.44
C ALA A 257 -6.81 20.51 6.96
N LYS A 258 -6.38 20.19 5.74
CA LYS A 258 -6.45 18.83 5.18
C LYS A 258 -5.61 17.82 5.97
N LEU A 259 -4.39 18.18 6.35
CA LEU A 259 -3.56 17.30 7.19
C LEU A 259 -4.19 17.04 8.55
N LYS A 260 -4.75 18.08 9.20
CA LYS A 260 -5.47 17.95 10.49
C LYS A 260 -6.69 17.04 10.37
N GLU A 261 -7.43 17.11 9.27
CA GLU A 261 -8.58 16.26 8.98
C GLU A 261 -8.17 14.79 8.75
N ARG A 262 -7.04 14.56 8.05
CA ARG A 262 -6.61 13.22 7.64
C ARG A 262 -5.81 12.46 8.71
N LEU A 263 -5.08 13.14 9.58
CA LEU A 263 -4.26 12.48 10.61
C LEU A 263 -5.04 11.53 11.51
N PRO A 264 -6.25 11.85 12.03
CA PRO A 264 -7.04 10.91 12.82
C PRO A 264 -7.37 9.61 12.07
N ILE A 265 -7.59 9.70 10.74
CA ILE A 265 -7.83 8.54 9.89
C ILE A 265 -6.55 7.69 9.82
N ARG A 266 -5.39 8.31 9.62
CA ARG A 266 -4.09 7.62 9.55
C ARG A 266 -3.73 6.92 10.87
N PHE A 267 -3.96 7.58 12.01
CA PHE A 267 -3.82 6.94 13.31
C PHE A 267 -4.77 5.74 13.46
N SER A 268 -6.01 5.89 13.02
CA SER A 268 -7.00 4.81 13.08
C SER A 268 -6.57 3.59 12.27
N GLU A 269 -5.99 3.76 11.08
CA GLU A 269 -5.43 2.66 10.28
C GLU A 269 -4.31 1.91 11.03
N ILE A 270 -3.45 2.64 11.74
CA ILE A 270 -2.43 2.04 12.60
C ILE A 270 -3.08 1.22 13.73
N TYR A 271 -4.09 1.77 14.38
CA TYR A 271 -4.78 1.08 15.47
C TYR A 271 -5.57 -0.13 14.98
N ILE A 272 -6.16 -0.10 13.78
CA ILE A 272 -6.77 -1.27 13.13
C ILE A 272 -5.72 -2.36 12.91
N ALA A 273 -4.56 -2.02 12.34
CA ALA A 273 -3.49 -2.97 12.10
C ALA A 273 -2.97 -3.62 13.39
N ARG A 274 -2.75 -2.81 14.44
CA ARG A 274 -2.36 -3.31 15.77
C ARG A 274 -3.44 -4.18 16.40
N SER A 275 -4.71 -3.79 16.28
CA SER A 275 -5.82 -4.59 16.79
C SER A 275 -5.87 -5.97 16.14
N LYS A 276 -5.70 -6.04 14.81
CA LYS A 276 -5.62 -7.32 14.08
C LYS A 276 -4.43 -8.16 14.56
N ALA A 277 -3.25 -7.57 14.71
CA ALA A 277 -2.06 -8.27 15.18
C ALA A 277 -2.24 -8.83 16.61
N ASN A 278 -2.78 -8.01 17.53
CA ASN A 278 -3.05 -8.43 18.90
C ASN A 278 -4.13 -9.49 18.99
N LEU A 279 -5.18 -9.41 18.17
CA LEU A 279 -6.21 -10.45 18.08
C LEU A 279 -5.61 -11.77 17.58
N THR A 280 -4.72 -11.73 16.59
CA THR A 280 -3.99 -12.91 16.11
C THR A 280 -3.10 -13.52 17.20
N ALA A 281 -2.37 -12.70 17.95
CA ALA A 281 -1.57 -13.14 19.09
C ALA A 281 -2.43 -13.78 20.18
N TRP A 282 -3.57 -13.16 20.51
CA TRP A 282 -4.53 -13.73 21.45
C TRP A 282 -5.09 -15.07 20.96
N ARG A 283 -5.48 -15.19 19.70
CA ARG A 283 -5.98 -16.45 19.13
C ARG A 283 -4.99 -17.58 19.32
N LYS A 284 -3.70 -17.33 19.07
CA LYS A 284 -2.65 -18.33 19.16
C LYS A 284 -2.36 -18.77 20.59
N ASN A 285 -2.26 -17.84 21.53
CA ASN A 285 -1.73 -18.10 22.87
C ASN A 285 -2.77 -17.93 23.99
N LYS A 286 -3.99 -17.42 23.66
CA LYS A 286 -5.00 -16.97 24.64
C LYS A 286 -4.46 -15.98 25.67
N ASP A 287 -3.48 -15.17 25.25
CA ASP A 287 -2.80 -14.23 26.09
C ASP A 287 -3.71 -13.05 26.46
N LYS A 288 -3.91 -12.84 27.78
CA LYS A 288 -4.76 -11.76 28.30
C LYS A 288 -4.20 -10.37 27.99
N GLU A 289 -2.88 -10.21 27.97
CA GLU A 289 -2.26 -8.93 27.62
C GLU A 289 -2.51 -8.61 26.14
N ALA A 290 -2.36 -9.58 25.24
CA ALA A 290 -2.69 -9.38 23.82
C ALA A 290 -4.16 -8.98 23.63
N PHE A 291 -5.09 -9.56 24.39
CA PHE A 291 -6.50 -9.17 24.36
C PHE A 291 -6.72 -7.75 24.89
N SER A 292 -6.09 -7.39 26.01
CA SER A 292 -6.16 -6.04 26.57
C SER A 292 -5.64 -4.99 25.58
N GLN A 293 -4.52 -5.27 24.91
CA GLN A 293 -3.95 -4.39 23.88
C GLN A 293 -4.83 -4.32 22.60
N PHE A 294 -5.51 -5.42 22.27
CA PHE A 294 -6.51 -5.43 21.19
C PHE A 294 -7.63 -4.44 21.48
N VAL A 295 -8.26 -4.54 22.64
CA VAL A 295 -9.36 -3.65 23.05
C VAL A 295 -8.87 -2.18 23.17
N PHE A 296 -7.69 -1.97 23.77
CA PHE A 296 -7.10 -0.64 23.90
C PHE A 296 -6.88 0.05 22.54
N ASN A 297 -6.31 -0.64 21.56
CA ASN A 297 -6.12 -0.09 20.22
C ASN A 297 -7.45 0.14 19.51
N LEU A 298 -8.39 -0.81 19.63
CA LEU A 298 -9.72 -0.68 19.03
C LEU A 298 -10.47 0.57 19.53
N ASN A 299 -10.30 0.93 20.81
CA ASN A 299 -10.94 2.12 21.41
C ASN A 299 -10.28 3.44 21.00
N LYS A 300 -9.11 3.41 20.37
CA LYS A 300 -8.45 4.61 19.82
C LYS A 300 -8.86 4.94 18.39
N ILE A 301 -9.62 4.09 17.75
CA ILE A 301 -10.05 4.31 16.37
C ILE A 301 -11.06 5.46 16.33
N SER A 302 -10.82 6.43 15.44
CA SER A 302 -11.69 7.58 15.25
C SER A 302 -13.09 7.18 14.75
N ASP A 303 -14.11 7.92 15.18
CA ASP A 303 -15.50 7.77 14.74
C ASP A 303 -15.65 7.89 13.22
N ALA A 304 -14.74 8.61 12.55
CA ALA A 304 -14.71 8.68 11.08
C ALA A 304 -14.61 7.29 10.41
N LEU A 305 -13.99 6.31 11.10
CA LEU A 305 -13.88 4.93 10.63
C LEU A 305 -14.81 3.95 11.36
N ALA A 306 -15.74 4.41 12.19
CA ALA A 306 -16.64 3.53 12.95
C ALA A 306 -17.47 2.57 12.06
N ASN A 307 -17.73 2.97 10.83
CA ASN A 307 -18.44 2.15 9.83
C ASN A 307 -17.51 1.44 8.83
N ASN A 308 -16.19 1.45 9.04
CA ASN A 308 -15.27 0.68 8.24
C ASN A 308 -15.48 -0.82 8.48
N TYR A 309 -15.37 -1.63 7.42
CA TYR A 309 -15.61 -3.08 7.47
C TYR A 309 -14.77 -3.78 8.52
N ASP A 310 -13.46 -3.54 8.53
CA ASP A 310 -12.53 -4.14 9.50
C ASP A 310 -12.89 -3.74 10.93
N VAL A 311 -13.24 -2.47 11.15
CA VAL A 311 -13.63 -1.97 12.49
C VAL A 311 -14.90 -2.65 12.97
N LEU A 312 -15.91 -2.80 12.11
CA LEU A 312 -17.16 -3.48 12.44
C LEU A 312 -16.92 -4.95 12.81
N LEU A 313 -16.09 -5.67 12.07
CA LEU A 313 -15.73 -7.06 12.39
C LEU A 313 -14.96 -7.14 13.71
N LEU A 314 -13.97 -6.27 13.93
CA LEU A 314 -13.19 -6.24 15.17
C LEU A 314 -14.07 -5.89 16.39
N ARG A 315 -15.02 -4.95 16.24
CA ARG A 315 -16.01 -4.62 17.28
C ARG A 315 -16.96 -5.77 17.56
N SER A 316 -17.37 -6.51 16.54
CA SER A 316 -18.17 -7.72 16.72
C SER A 316 -17.42 -8.77 17.55
N ILE A 317 -16.15 -9.01 17.22
CA ILE A 317 -15.31 -9.97 17.94
C ILE A 317 -15.06 -9.50 19.37
N GLU A 318 -14.76 -8.22 19.58
CA GLU A 318 -14.57 -7.62 20.91
C GLU A 318 -15.83 -7.81 21.76
N ALA A 319 -17.01 -7.44 21.24
CA ALA A 319 -18.28 -7.58 21.95
C ALA A 319 -18.59 -9.05 22.36
N PHE A 320 -18.21 -10.02 21.50
CA PHE A 320 -18.34 -11.42 21.81
C PHE A 320 -17.34 -11.88 22.88
N LEU A 321 -16.08 -11.51 22.76
CA LEU A 321 -15.02 -11.94 23.67
C LEU A 321 -15.11 -11.25 25.02
N ASP A 322 -15.46 -9.96 25.05
CA ASP A 322 -15.58 -9.12 26.24
C ASP A 322 -17.01 -9.18 26.81
N GLY A 323 -17.26 -10.17 27.64
CA GLY A 323 -18.52 -10.32 28.38
C GLY A 323 -19.67 -10.91 27.60
N ARG A 324 -19.44 -11.56 26.44
CA ARG A 324 -20.47 -12.24 25.63
C ARG A 324 -21.66 -11.33 25.27
N ARG A 325 -21.39 -10.10 24.88
CA ARG A 325 -22.42 -9.13 24.43
C ARG A 325 -22.93 -9.46 23.03
N ILE A 326 -23.71 -10.55 22.95
CA ILE A 326 -24.10 -11.18 21.67
C ILE A 326 -24.92 -10.26 20.79
N LYS A 327 -25.85 -9.49 21.38
CA LYS A 327 -26.68 -8.54 20.62
C LYS A 327 -25.84 -7.48 19.93
N ASP A 328 -24.86 -6.92 20.65
CA ASP A 328 -23.94 -5.90 20.09
C ASP A 328 -23.06 -6.53 18.99
N ALA A 329 -22.54 -7.74 19.24
CA ALA A 329 -21.75 -8.48 18.25
C ALA A 329 -22.53 -8.71 16.95
N ILE A 330 -23.79 -9.13 17.04
CA ILE A 330 -24.68 -9.33 15.89
C ILE A 330 -24.95 -8.00 15.17
N GLU A 331 -25.24 -6.93 15.93
CA GLU A 331 -25.50 -5.61 15.35
C GLU A 331 -24.31 -5.12 14.51
N HIS A 332 -23.09 -5.20 15.05
CA HIS A 332 -21.86 -4.85 14.32
C HIS A 332 -21.67 -5.73 13.09
N THR A 333 -21.90 -7.03 13.20
CA THR A 333 -21.78 -7.95 12.06
C THR A 333 -22.80 -7.64 10.95
N ILE A 334 -24.06 -7.34 11.29
CA ILE A 334 -25.10 -7.01 10.29
C ILE A 334 -24.78 -5.74 9.54
N LYS A 335 -24.12 -4.75 10.16
CA LYS A 335 -23.65 -3.53 9.48
C LYS A 335 -22.66 -3.83 8.35
N CYS A 336 -21.99 -4.99 8.38
CA CYS A 336 -21.11 -5.45 7.31
C CYS A 336 -21.83 -5.93 6.04
N LYS A 337 -23.16 -6.09 6.05
CA LYS A 337 -23.96 -6.63 4.93
C LYS A 337 -23.77 -5.93 3.58
N ARG A 338 -23.33 -4.68 3.59
CA ARG A 338 -23.06 -3.89 2.36
C ARG A 338 -21.77 -4.32 1.63
N TYR A 339 -20.98 -5.19 2.23
CA TYR A 339 -19.72 -5.67 1.65
C TYR A 339 -19.90 -7.08 1.10
N ASP A 340 -19.39 -7.33 -0.08
CA ASP A 340 -19.36 -8.65 -0.72
C ASP A 340 -18.14 -9.44 -0.23
N ASP A 341 -18.25 -10.00 0.98
CA ASP A 341 -17.17 -10.72 1.66
C ASP A 341 -17.77 -11.82 2.53
N PRO A 342 -17.28 -13.08 2.50
CA PRO A 342 -17.85 -14.18 3.26
C PRO A 342 -17.58 -14.10 4.77
N ILE A 343 -16.58 -13.33 5.24
CA ILE A 343 -16.14 -13.36 6.64
C ILE A 343 -17.24 -12.92 7.60
N TRP A 344 -17.98 -11.88 7.26
CA TRP A 344 -19.09 -11.45 8.12
C TRP A 344 -20.24 -12.47 8.17
N HIS A 345 -20.44 -13.28 7.13
CA HIS A 345 -21.40 -14.36 7.14
C HIS A 345 -20.96 -15.49 8.10
N PHE A 346 -19.66 -15.85 8.12
CA PHE A 346 -19.12 -16.79 9.11
C PHE A 346 -19.32 -16.29 10.53
N ASN A 347 -18.99 -15.02 10.80
CA ASN A 347 -19.19 -14.41 12.11
C ASN A 347 -20.67 -14.42 12.52
N LEU A 348 -21.57 -14.08 11.60
CA LEU A 348 -23.01 -14.09 11.88
C LEU A 348 -23.54 -15.51 12.10
N ALA A 349 -23.06 -16.50 11.33
CA ALA A 349 -23.41 -17.90 11.53
C ALA A 349 -23.00 -18.37 12.92
N PHE A 350 -21.77 -18.07 13.33
CA PHE A 350 -21.27 -18.38 14.66
C PHE A 350 -22.13 -17.73 15.77
N LEU A 351 -22.40 -16.43 15.68
CA LEU A 351 -23.20 -15.72 16.70
C LEU A 351 -24.63 -16.24 16.79
N ARG A 352 -25.24 -16.61 15.66
CA ARG A 352 -26.58 -17.23 15.65
C ARG A 352 -26.61 -18.62 16.27
N ALA A 353 -25.56 -19.41 16.03
CA ALA A 353 -25.42 -20.69 16.71
C ALA A 353 -25.27 -20.53 18.24
N TYR A 354 -24.55 -19.50 18.68
CA TYR A 354 -24.39 -19.17 20.09
C TYR A 354 -25.75 -18.85 20.77
N GLU A 355 -26.66 -18.19 20.06
CA GLU A 355 -28.04 -17.90 20.48
C GLU A 355 -28.99 -19.10 20.32
N ASN A 356 -28.50 -20.28 19.96
CA ASN A 356 -29.29 -21.48 19.64
C ASN A 356 -30.19 -21.35 18.40
N ASP A 357 -29.99 -20.33 17.57
CA ASP A 357 -30.72 -20.14 16.30
C ASP A 357 -29.99 -20.87 15.15
N LEU A 358 -30.00 -22.19 15.21
CA LEU A 358 -29.30 -23.05 14.25
C LEU A 358 -29.84 -22.88 12.82
N LYS A 359 -31.15 -22.63 12.68
CA LYS A 359 -31.75 -22.40 11.37
C LYS A 359 -31.13 -21.18 10.65
N ARG A 360 -30.98 -20.03 11.35
CA ARG A 360 -30.34 -18.84 10.79
C ARG A 360 -28.84 -19.03 10.64
N SER A 361 -28.19 -19.75 11.55
CA SER A 361 -26.78 -20.10 11.45
C SER A 361 -26.48 -20.86 10.16
N ILE A 362 -27.13 -21.97 9.90
CA ILE A 362 -26.96 -22.78 8.68
C ILE A 362 -27.28 -21.99 7.42
N ARG A 363 -28.25 -21.09 7.46
CA ARG A 363 -28.53 -20.21 6.31
C ARG A 363 -27.30 -19.34 5.96
N GLN A 364 -26.58 -18.84 6.95
CA GLN A 364 -25.36 -18.06 6.70
C GLN A 364 -24.23 -18.95 6.17
N TYR A 365 -24.00 -20.13 6.72
CA TYR A 365 -23.02 -21.08 6.19
C TYR A 365 -23.32 -21.49 4.74
N ARG A 366 -24.59 -21.67 4.36
CA ARG A 366 -24.97 -21.92 2.95
C ARG A 366 -24.57 -20.77 2.02
N ILE A 367 -24.63 -19.55 2.48
CA ILE A 367 -24.18 -18.40 1.70
C ILE A 367 -22.64 -18.48 1.56
N CYS A 368 -21.92 -18.79 2.65
CA CYS A 368 -20.47 -18.94 2.60
C CYS A 368 -19.99 -20.02 1.61
N ALA A 369 -20.76 -21.10 1.43
CA ALA A 369 -20.43 -22.18 0.51
C ALA A 369 -20.38 -21.76 -0.98
N ASN A 370 -20.90 -20.56 -1.32
CA ASN A 370 -20.85 -20.03 -2.68
C ASN A 370 -19.61 -19.14 -2.95
N TYR A 371 -18.77 -18.94 -1.93
CA TYR A 371 -17.55 -18.13 -2.06
C TYR A 371 -16.32 -19.01 -2.16
N ASP A 372 -15.33 -18.55 -2.93
CA ASP A 372 -13.99 -19.15 -2.92
C ASP A 372 -13.22 -18.63 -1.69
N VAL A 373 -13.20 -19.45 -0.63
CA VAL A 373 -12.59 -19.08 0.66
C VAL A 373 -11.23 -19.77 0.81
N THR A 374 -10.22 -19.00 1.21
CA THR A 374 -8.87 -19.54 1.37
C THR A 374 -8.80 -20.61 2.48
N PRO A 375 -7.96 -21.64 2.34
CA PRO A 375 -7.78 -22.68 3.38
C PRO A 375 -7.41 -22.10 4.75
N VAL A 376 -6.65 -21.00 4.78
CA VAL A 376 -6.28 -20.30 6.01
C VAL A 376 -7.52 -19.76 6.73
N THR A 377 -8.40 -19.08 6.00
CA THR A 377 -9.66 -18.56 6.56
C THR A 377 -10.56 -19.70 7.08
N LEU A 378 -10.64 -20.79 6.34
CA LEU A 378 -11.44 -21.96 6.78
C LEU A 378 -10.89 -22.56 8.08
N SER A 379 -9.56 -22.69 8.20
CA SER A 379 -8.93 -23.15 9.44
C SER A 379 -9.21 -22.19 10.61
N GLU A 380 -9.11 -20.87 10.38
CA GLU A 380 -9.39 -19.88 11.43
C GLU A 380 -10.84 -19.93 11.95
N VAL A 381 -11.80 -20.17 11.06
CA VAL A 381 -13.22 -20.34 11.44
C VAL A 381 -13.43 -21.61 12.26
N GLU A 382 -12.86 -22.72 11.80
CA GLU A 382 -12.93 -24.00 12.49
C GLU A 382 -12.29 -23.94 13.89
N ASP A 383 -11.04 -23.42 13.97
CA ASP A 383 -10.30 -23.27 15.22
C ASP A 383 -11.07 -22.42 16.24
N PHE A 384 -11.80 -21.40 15.76
CA PHE A 384 -12.61 -20.57 16.65
C PHE A 384 -13.84 -21.30 17.19
N ILE A 385 -14.47 -22.15 16.37
CA ILE A 385 -15.61 -22.99 16.80
C ILE A 385 -15.12 -24.07 17.77
N VAL A 386 -13.99 -24.70 17.47
CA VAL A 386 -13.40 -25.75 18.38
C VAL A 386 -13.03 -25.08 19.71
N TRP A 387 -12.41 -23.91 19.70
CA TRP A 387 -12.10 -23.18 20.93
C TRP A 387 -13.35 -22.95 21.81
N ILE A 388 -14.49 -22.53 21.23
CA ILE A 388 -15.70 -22.28 22.03
C ILE A 388 -16.28 -23.57 22.59
N LEU A 389 -16.14 -24.70 21.89
CA LEU A 389 -16.53 -26.02 22.40
C LEU A 389 -15.66 -26.48 23.58
N GLU A 390 -14.39 -26.08 23.60
CA GLU A 390 -13.48 -26.33 24.72
C GLU A 390 -13.81 -25.47 25.94
N GLU A 391 -14.05 -24.16 25.71
CA GLU A 391 -14.38 -23.18 26.76
C GLU A 391 -15.78 -23.36 27.32
N GLU A 392 -16.75 -23.72 26.49
CA GLU A 392 -18.16 -23.86 26.83
C GLU A 392 -18.71 -25.19 26.28
N PRO A 393 -18.38 -26.33 26.90
CA PRO A 393 -18.79 -27.68 26.41
C PRO A 393 -20.30 -27.89 26.32
N ASN A 394 -21.08 -27.05 27.03
CA ASN A 394 -22.54 -27.04 26.96
C ASN A 394 -23.08 -26.46 25.64
N LYS A 395 -22.24 -25.81 24.84
CA LYS A 395 -22.59 -25.26 23.52
C LYS A 395 -22.45 -26.36 22.42
N TYR A 396 -22.84 -27.56 22.69
CA TYR A 396 -22.69 -28.72 21.81
C TYR A 396 -23.38 -28.56 20.43
N GLN A 397 -24.30 -27.59 20.26
CA GLN A 397 -24.89 -27.25 18.97
C GLN A 397 -23.86 -26.81 17.93
N TYR A 398 -22.67 -26.42 18.33
CA TYR A 398 -21.59 -26.13 17.40
C TYR A 398 -21.08 -27.37 16.65
N HIS A 399 -21.25 -28.59 17.17
CA HIS A 399 -20.99 -29.80 16.40
C HIS A 399 -21.90 -29.92 15.18
N TYR A 400 -23.15 -29.48 15.28
CA TYR A 400 -24.06 -29.41 14.12
C TYR A 400 -23.56 -28.39 13.06
N CYS A 401 -23.07 -27.28 13.52
CA CYS A 401 -22.49 -26.26 12.63
C CYS A 401 -21.19 -26.75 11.97
N LEU A 402 -20.29 -27.42 12.73
CA LEU A 402 -19.07 -28.02 12.19
C LEU A 402 -19.37 -29.12 11.18
N GLY A 403 -20.34 -29.98 11.45
CA GLY A 403 -20.78 -31.00 10.50
C GLY A 403 -21.21 -30.41 9.18
N PHE A 404 -22.01 -29.34 9.20
CA PHE A 404 -22.40 -28.65 7.97
C PHE A 404 -21.22 -27.92 7.27
N PHE A 405 -20.36 -27.28 8.04
CA PHE A 405 -19.17 -26.58 7.56
C PHE A 405 -18.20 -27.55 6.87
N ASN A 406 -17.89 -28.70 7.53
CA ASN A 406 -17.01 -29.70 6.99
C ASN A 406 -17.60 -30.37 5.74
N TRP A 407 -18.93 -30.64 5.70
CA TRP A 407 -19.57 -31.20 4.53
C TRP A 407 -19.61 -30.25 3.31
N LYS A 408 -20.19 -29.05 3.51
CA LYS A 408 -20.58 -28.18 2.37
C LYS A 408 -19.55 -27.11 2.01
N ILE A 409 -18.57 -26.83 2.89
CA ILE A 409 -17.61 -25.75 2.69
C ILE A 409 -16.20 -26.30 2.56
N LYS A 410 -15.76 -27.19 3.47
CA LYS A 410 -14.45 -27.84 3.39
C LYS A 410 -14.40 -29.04 2.46
N GLY A 411 -15.51 -29.74 2.29
CA GLY A 411 -15.56 -30.99 1.53
C GLY A 411 -15.04 -32.21 2.31
N ASP A 412 -14.83 -32.10 3.63
CA ASP A 412 -14.39 -33.20 4.50
C ASP A 412 -15.58 -33.99 4.99
N MET A 413 -16.02 -34.94 4.17
CA MET A 413 -17.21 -35.72 4.41
C MET A 413 -17.07 -36.61 5.65
N GLN A 414 -15.87 -37.17 5.91
CA GLN A 414 -15.67 -38.05 7.07
C GLN A 414 -15.76 -37.26 8.38
N GLN A 415 -15.10 -36.09 8.44
CA GLN A 415 -15.18 -35.23 9.62
C GLN A 415 -16.60 -34.71 9.82
N ALA A 416 -17.31 -34.38 8.75
CA ALA A 416 -18.71 -33.96 8.82
C ALA A 416 -19.62 -35.03 9.51
N VAL A 417 -19.44 -36.30 9.15
CA VAL A 417 -20.20 -37.41 9.81
C VAL A 417 -19.85 -37.44 11.29
N ASN A 418 -18.57 -37.40 11.66
CA ASN A 418 -18.15 -37.44 13.05
C ASN A 418 -18.76 -36.28 13.87
N ASP A 419 -18.76 -35.06 13.32
CA ASP A 419 -19.33 -33.89 13.99
C ASP A 419 -20.85 -34.03 14.18
N PHE A 420 -21.58 -34.46 13.17
CA PHE A 420 -23.03 -34.71 13.31
C PHE A 420 -23.35 -35.81 14.31
N GLU A 421 -22.57 -36.90 14.32
CA GLU A 421 -22.73 -37.99 15.29
C GLU A 421 -22.46 -37.47 16.71
N GLU A 422 -21.45 -36.64 16.93
CA GLU A 422 -21.16 -36.01 18.22
C GLU A 422 -22.29 -35.06 18.67
N PHE A 423 -22.88 -34.27 17.73
CA PHE A 423 -24.08 -33.47 18.02
C PHE A 423 -25.26 -34.34 18.46
N LEU A 424 -25.52 -35.49 17.81
CA LEU A 424 -26.61 -36.39 18.13
C LEU A 424 -26.42 -37.11 19.48
N LYS A 425 -25.17 -37.36 19.86
CA LYS A 425 -24.80 -38.04 21.11
C LYS A 425 -24.95 -37.12 22.33
N ARG A 426 -24.70 -35.82 22.16
CA ARG A 426 -24.73 -34.83 23.24
C ARG A 426 -26.12 -34.19 23.37
N GLY A 427 -26.44 -33.73 24.56
CA GLY A 427 -27.64 -32.97 24.87
C GLY A 427 -28.94 -33.74 25.02
N ASN A 428 -30.02 -33.02 25.37
CA ASN A 428 -31.35 -33.60 25.53
C ASN A 428 -31.98 -33.87 24.15
N GLN A 429 -32.72 -35.00 24.03
CA GLN A 429 -33.36 -35.38 22.76
C GLN A 429 -34.43 -34.37 22.29
N ASP A 430 -35.05 -33.67 23.22
CA ASP A 430 -36.09 -32.69 22.91
C ASP A 430 -35.51 -31.34 22.44
N GLU A 431 -34.26 -31.07 22.79
CA GLU A 431 -33.57 -29.89 22.35
C GLU A 431 -33.09 -30.07 20.90
N PHE A 432 -33.40 -29.09 20.02
CA PHE A 432 -33.05 -29.17 18.61
C PHE A 432 -33.62 -30.37 17.84
N ALA A 433 -34.82 -30.84 18.18
CA ALA A 433 -35.42 -32.05 17.58
C ALA A 433 -35.39 -32.02 16.03
N LYS A 434 -35.74 -30.88 15.41
CA LYS A 434 -35.70 -30.69 13.93
C LYS A 434 -34.30 -30.79 13.36
N GLU A 435 -33.35 -30.18 14.03
CA GLU A 435 -31.94 -30.18 13.61
C GLU A 435 -31.31 -31.57 13.78
N ARG A 436 -31.77 -32.32 14.79
CA ARG A 436 -31.37 -33.74 15.00
C ARG A 436 -31.85 -34.62 13.86
N ASP A 437 -33.13 -34.52 13.48
CA ASP A 437 -33.70 -35.24 12.33
C ASP A 437 -32.93 -34.88 11.03
N LEU A 438 -32.63 -33.61 10.83
CA LEU A 438 -31.83 -33.17 9.68
C LEU A 438 -30.40 -33.73 9.72
N ALA A 439 -29.73 -33.73 10.87
CA ALA A 439 -28.41 -34.33 11.03
C ALA A 439 -28.38 -35.82 10.68
N GLN A 440 -29.38 -36.58 11.12
CA GLN A 440 -29.51 -38.02 10.78
C GLN A 440 -29.69 -38.20 9.26
N SER A 441 -30.54 -37.39 8.64
CA SER A 441 -30.74 -37.40 7.19
C SER A 441 -29.46 -37.10 6.43
N TRP A 442 -28.71 -36.08 6.86
CA TRP A 442 -27.44 -35.65 6.24
C TRP A 442 -26.33 -36.70 6.42
N ILE A 443 -26.23 -37.34 7.61
CA ILE A 443 -25.30 -38.45 7.82
C ILE A 443 -25.58 -39.57 6.80
N SER A 444 -26.85 -39.90 6.59
CA SER A 444 -27.25 -40.95 5.66
C SER A 444 -26.89 -40.57 4.20
N GLU A 445 -27.09 -39.29 3.82
CA GLU A 445 -26.72 -38.76 2.52
C GLU A 445 -25.20 -38.78 2.31
N ILE A 446 -24.42 -38.30 3.31
CA ILE A 446 -22.95 -38.23 3.20
C ILE A 446 -22.37 -39.64 3.13
N LYS A 447 -22.85 -40.58 3.95
CA LYS A 447 -22.38 -41.97 3.92
C LYS A 447 -22.62 -42.66 2.57
N LYS A 448 -23.72 -42.32 1.85
CA LYS A 448 -23.94 -42.76 0.47
C LYS A 448 -22.92 -42.19 -0.48
N GLN A 449 -22.64 -40.86 -0.39
CA GLN A 449 -21.65 -40.20 -1.21
C GLN A 449 -20.22 -40.73 -1.01
N ILE A 450 -19.86 -41.13 0.19
CA ILE A 450 -18.56 -41.77 0.51
C ILE A 450 -18.45 -43.14 -0.16
N VAL A 451 -19.54 -43.96 -0.15
CA VAL A 451 -19.53 -45.33 -0.68
C VAL A 451 -19.66 -45.35 -2.21
N GLU A 452 -20.43 -44.45 -2.76
CA GLU A 452 -20.66 -44.28 -4.21
C GLU A 452 -20.16 -42.90 -4.63
N PRO A 453 -18.84 -42.70 -4.77
CA PRO A 453 -18.34 -41.44 -5.31
C PRO A 453 -18.85 -41.33 -6.74
N ASP A 454 -19.62 -40.25 -7.03
CA ASP A 454 -20.27 -39.96 -8.31
C ASP A 454 -19.35 -40.23 -9.49
N ALA A 455 -19.80 -41.10 -10.40
CA ALA A 455 -19.14 -41.36 -11.71
C ALA A 455 -19.39 -40.23 -12.72
N SER A 456 -19.68 -39.00 -12.23
CA SER A 456 -19.99 -37.83 -13.06
C SER A 456 -19.03 -36.66 -12.80
N HIS A 457 -17.86 -36.69 -13.44
CA HIS A 457 -17.09 -35.51 -13.82
C HIS A 457 -16.62 -35.64 -15.26
#